data_1513888a88698938acbb7a34f73c21bf
#
_entry.id   1513888a88698938acbb7a34f73c21bf
#
_cell.length_a   1.000
_cell.length_b   1.000
_cell.length_c   1.000
_cell.angle_alpha   90.00
_cell.angle_beta   90.00
_cell.angle_gamma   90.00
#
_symmetry.space_group_name_H-M   'P 1'
#
loop_
_entity.id
_entity.type
_entity.pdbx_description
1 polymer ?
#
loop_
_entity_poly.entity_id
_entity_poly.type
_entity_poly.pdbx_seq_one_letter_code
_entity_poly.pdbx_strand_id
1 'polypeptide(L)'
;MSRVIPHPLLSAALVLMWLLLTRFSLGHLVLGTLIALVAGWTVERLHPARPRIRRWSAIPKLMGIVVWDILKSNITVARVLLLGPNHPSYHSGFVELHLTLRDQNALALLAMILTATPGTAWLEYEGEEGRLLLHVLDLRSEDDWQTLIRKRYETLLLEIFE
;
A
#
# COMPACT_ATOMS: atom_id res chain seq x y z
N MET A 1 -15.36 29.41 4.02
CA MET A 1 -15.22 29.15 5.47
C MET A 1 -14.18 28.05 5.61
N SER A 2 -12.97 28.38 6.05
CA SER A 2 -11.93 27.41 6.36
C SER A 2 -12.43 26.53 7.49
N ARG A 3 -12.55 25.23 7.24
CA ARG A 3 -12.88 24.28 8.31
C ARG A 3 -11.73 24.28 9.29
N VAL A 4 -12.01 24.50 10.57
CA VAL A 4 -11.00 24.48 11.65
C VAL A 4 -10.22 23.14 11.64
N ILE A 5 -10.88 22.06 11.20
CA ILE A 5 -10.30 20.73 11.03
C ILE A 5 -10.54 20.29 9.58
N PRO A 6 -9.54 20.45 8.68
CA PRO A 6 -9.72 20.13 7.26
C PRO A 6 -9.89 18.62 7.00
N HIS A 7 -9.21 17.78 7.78
CA HIS A 7 -9.23 16.32 7.66
C HIS A 7 -9.53 15.65 9.02
N PRO A 8 -10.80 15.60 9.48
CA PRO A 8 -11.12 15.16 10.83
C PRO A 8 -10.73 13.71 11.12
N LEU A 9 -10.87 12.81 10.15
CA LEU A 9 -10.47 11.41 10.31
C LEU A 9 -8.95 11.27 10.43
N LEU A 10 -8.19 12.00 9.61
CA LEU A 10 -6.73 12.01 9.68
C LEU A 10 -6.26 12.57 11.03
N SER A 11 -6.81 13.69 11.45
CA SER A 11 -6.47 14.30 12.74
C SER A 11 -6.79 13.37 13.91
N ALA A 12 -7.95 12.72 13.90
CA ALA A 12 -8.31 11.75 14.93
C ALA A 12 -7.36 10.52 14.95
N ALA A 13 -7.02 9.99 13.77
CA ALA A 13 -6.08 8.89 13.66
C ALA A 13 -4.68 9.27 14.16
N LEU A 14 -4.19 10.48 13.85
CA LEU A 14 -2.89 10.97 14.33
C LEU A 14 -2.88 11.15 15.85
N VAL A 15 -3.95 11.71 16.44
CA VAL A 15 -4.07 11.83 17.90
C VAL A 15 -4.08 10.46 18.57
N LEU A 16 -4.87 9.52 18.03
CA LEU A 16 -4.92 8.16 18.57
C LEU A 16 -3.56 7.49 18.49
N MET A 17 -2.89 7.57 17.33
CA MET A 17 -1.54 7.03 17.14
C MET A 17 -0.55 7.66 18.12
N TRP A 18 -0.59 8.98 18.31
CA TRP A 18 0.25 9.68 19.30
C TRP A 18 0.07 9.13 20.71
N LEU A 19 -1.20 8.97 21.14
CA LEU A 19 -1.52 8.46 22.48
C LEU A 19 -1.09 6.99 22.67
N LEU A 20 -1.22 6.16 21.62
CA LEU A 20 -0.78 4.76 21.65
C LEU A 20 0.76 4.65 21.74
N LEU A 21 1.49 5.52 21.04
CA LEU A 21 2.96 5.52 21.03
C LEU A 21 3.58 6.16 22.26
N THR A 22 2.85 7.05 22.94
CA THR A 22 3.35 7.76 24.13
C THR A 22 2.70 7.22 25.41
N ARG A 23 1.78 7.96 25.94
CA ARG A 23 0.96 7.59 27.13
C ARG A 23 -0.38 8.32 27.07
N PHE A 24 -1.43 7.70 27.58
CA PHE A 24 -2.72 8.35 27.76
C PHE A 24 -2.65 9.32 28.94
N SER A 25 -2.38 10.60 28.64
CA SER A 25 -2.41 11.70 29.62
C SER A 25 -3.02 12.95 29.00
N LEU A 26 -3.54 13.86 29.82
CA LEU A 26 -4.12 15.11 29.34
C LEU A 26 -3.10 15.95 28.58
N GLY A 27 -1.85 16.01 29.03
CA GLY A 27 -0.77 16.72 28.35
C GLY A 27 -0.48 16.16 26.96
N HIS A 28 -0.39 14.83 26.83
CA HIS A 28 -0.19 14.20 25.54
C HIS A 28 -1.42 14.31 24.62
N LEU A 29 -2.64 14.34 25.16
CA LEU A 29 -3.84 14.59 24.37
C LEU A 29 -3.82 15.99 23.76
N VAL A 30 -3.50 17.02 24.57
CA VAL A 30 -3.40 18.41 24.09
C VAL A 30 -2.30 18.56 23.05
N LEU A 31 -1.10 18.05 23.35
CA LEU A 31 0.05 18.13 22.44
C LEU A 31 -0.23 17.38 21.12
N GLY A 32 -0.72 16.15 21.20
CA GLY A 32 -1.08 15.33 20.04
C GLY A 32 -2.15 15.99 19.18
N THR A 33 -3.13 16.65 19.79
CA THR A 33 -4.17 17.40 19.07
C THR A 33 -3.58 18.59 18.33
N LEU A 34 -2.70 19.37 18.96
CA LEU A 34 -2.03 20.49 18.30
C LEU A 34 -1.20 20.03 17.10
N ILE A 35 -0.40 18.98 17.27
CA ILE A 35 0.41 18.40 16.18
C ILE A 35 -0.50 17.90 15.05
N ALA A 36 -1.59 17.20 15.37
CA ALA A 36 -2.53 16.67 14.38
C ALA A 36 -3.26 17.78 13.60
N LEU A 37 -3.56 18.91 14.23
CA LEU A 37 -4.15 20.07 13.54
C LEU A 37 -3.15 20.71 12.56
N VAL A 38 -1.90 20.92 12.99
CA VAL A 38 -0.85 21.45 12.13
C VAL A 38 -0.59 20.51 10.94
N ALA A 39 -0.50 19.20 11.19
CA ALA A 39 -0.35 18.20 10.14
C ALA A 39 -1.54 18.21 9.16
N GLY A 40 -2.77 18.30 9.66
CA GLY A 40 -3.96 18.40 8.83
C GLY A 40 -3.98 19.63 7.91
N TRP A 41 -3.56 20.78 8.41
CA TRP A 41 -3.42 21.99 7.59
C TRP A 41 -2.29 21.89 6.55
N THR A 42 -1.20 21.24 6.89
CA THR A 42 -0.09 21.00 5.95
C THR A 42 -0.54 20.08 4.82
N VAL A 43 -1.24 18.99 5.13
CA VAL A 43 -1.81 18.07 4.14
C VAL A 43 -2.82 18.78 3.23
N GLU A 44 -3.67 19.66 3.77
CA GLU A 44 -4.62 20.42 2.95
C GLU A 44 -3.90 21.30 1.91
N ARG A 45 -2.77 21.90 2.29
CA ARG A 45 -1.97 22.74 1.37
C ARG A 45 -1.30 21.95 0.25
N LEU A 46 -1.02 20.68 0.45
CA LEU A 46 -0.49 19.78 -0.58
C LEU A 46 -1.53 19.39 -1.64
N HIS A 47 -2.82 19.75 -1.43
CA HIS A 47 -3.93 19.45 -2.34
C HIS A 47 -3.93 18.00 -2.82
N PRO A 48 -3.91 17.02 -1.91
CA PRO A 48 -3.89 15.63 -2.33
C PRO A 48 -5.12 15.31 -3.19
N ALA A 49 -4.92 14.55 -4.26
CA ALA A 49 -6.00 14.10 -5.12
C ALA A 49 -7.05 13.36 -4.26
N ARG A 50 -8.30 13.81 -4.30
CA ARG A 50 -9.37 13.14 -3.57
C ARG A 50 -9.70 11.82 -4.26
N PRO A 51 -9.62 10.68 -3.57
CA PRO A 51 -9.95 9.40 -4.17
C PRO A 51 -11.41 9.41 -4.62
N ARG A 52 -11.65 9.10 -5.88
CA ARG A 52 -13.00 8.91 -6.43
C ARG A 52 -13.26 7.41 -6.48
N ILE A 53 -13.97 6.90 -5.51
CA ILE A 53 -14.33 5.48 -5.47
C ILE A 53 -15.59 5.30 -6.32
N ARG A 54 -15.45 4.57 -7.44
CA ARG A 54 -16.57 4.23 -8.32
C ARG A 54 -17.33 3.00 -7.84
N ARG A 55 -16.61 1.97 -7.37
CA ARG A 55 -17.22 0.69 -7.01
C ARG A 55 -16.82 0.22 -5.63
N TRP A 56 -17.61 0.58 -4.64
CA TRP A 56 -17.41 0.18 -3.25
C TRP A 56 -17.48 -1.34 -3.02
N SER A 57 -18.28 -2.06 -3.81
CA SER A 57 -18.43 -3.52 -3.68
C SER A 57 -17.18 -4.31 -4.06
N ALA A 58 -16.24 -3.73 -4.81
CA ALA A 58 -14.99 -4.37 -5.17
C ALA A 58 -13.95 -4.31 -4.03
N ILE A 59 -14.09 -3.38 -3.08
CA ILE A 59 -13.15 -3.20 -1.96
C ILE A 59 -13.06 -4.45 -1.07
N PRO A 60 -14.17 -5.05 -0.58
CA PRO A 60 -14.09 -6.26 0.23
C PRO A 60 -13.44 -7.44 -0.50
N LYS A 61 -13.68 -7.55 -1.82
CA LYS A 61 -13.06 -8.57 -2.66
C LYS A 61 -11.55 -8.38 -2.75
N LEU A 62 -11.10 -7.14 -3.03
CA LEU A 62 -9.68 -6.80 -3.05
C LEU A 62 -9.03 -7.08 -1.69
N MET A 63 -9.66 -6.64 -0.60
CA MET A 63 -9.16 -6.87 0.76
C MET A 63 -9.01 -8.35 1.08
N GLY A 64 -9.99 -9.19 0.74
CA GLY A 64 -9.92 -10.64 0.93
C GLY A 64 -8.76 -11.27 0.16
N ILE A 65 -8.53 -10.86 -1.09
CA ILE A 65 -7.42 -11.33 -1.91
C ILE A 65 -6.08 -10.91 -1.28
N VAL A 66 -5.95 -9.64 -0.89
CA VAL A 66 -4.71 -9.11 -0.28
C VAL A 66 -4.37 -9.83 1.01
N VAL A 67 -5.33 -9.99 1.92
CA VAL A 67 -5.13 -10.71 3.19
C VAL A 67 -4.69 -12.15 2.93
N TRP A 68 -5.35 -12.84 2.01
CA TRP A 68 -4.97 -14.20 1.63
C TRP A 68 -3.55 -14.27 1.08
N ASP A 69 -3.18 -13.36 0.19
CA ASP A 69 -1.86 -13.33 -0.43
C ASP A 69 -0.75 -12.99 0.57
N ILE A 70 -1.00 -12.06 1.49
CA ILE A 70 -0.08 -11.75 2.59
C ILE A 70 0.11 -13.00 3.48
N LEU A 71 -0.95 -13.69 3.89
CA LEU A 71 -0.85 -14.90 4.70
C LEU A 71 -0.07 -16.00 4.00
N LYS A 72 -0.39 -16.26 2.72
CA LYS A 72 0.30 -17.26 1.89
C LYS A 72 1.78 -16.92 1.74
N SER A 73 2.10 -15.66 1.46
CA SER A 73 3.48 -15.20 1.29
C SER A 73 4.28 -15.29 2.59
N ASN A 74 3.70 -14.92 3.73
CA ASN A 74 4.34 -15.10 5.05
C ASN A 74 4.70 -16.56 5.31
N ILE A 75 3.79 -17.50 5.01
CA ILE A 75 4.06 -18.92 5.17
C ILE A 75 5.20 -19.36 4.23
N THR A 76 5.21 -18.89 2.99
CA THR A 76 6.25 -19.22 2.01
C THR A 76 7.62 -18.71 2.46
N VAL A 77 7.71 -17.44 2.85
CA VAL A 77 8.98 -16.84 3.33
C VAL A 77 9.44 -17.53 4.62
N ALA A 78 8.54 -17.81 5.57
CA ALA A 78 8.88 -18.55 6.77
C ALA A 78 9.45 -19.94 6.45
N ARG A 79 8.86 -20.66 5.50
CA ARG A 79 9.39 -21.96 5.04
C ARG A 79 10.79 -21.83 4.46
N VAL A 80 11.04 -20.83 3.60
CA VAL A 80 12.36 -20.56 3.01
C VAL A 80 13.40 -20.33 4.10
N LEU A 81 13.07 -19.49 5.10
CA LEU A 81 13.97 -19.18 6.21
C LEU A 81 14.27 -20.40 7.09
N LEU A 82 13.27 -21.25 7.33
CA LEU A 82 13.41 -22.45 8.17
C LEU A 82 14.14 -23.60 7.47
N LEU A 83 13.98 -23.74 6.15
CA LEU A 83 14.60 -24.79 5.35
C LEU A 83 16.04 -24.47 4.95
N GLY A 84 16.46 -23.21 5.12
CA GLY A 84 17.83 -22.75 4.86
C GLY A 84 18.13 -22.40 3.40
N PRO A 85 19.26 -21.74 3.15
CA PRO A 85 19.60 -21.15 1.84
C PRO A 85 19.97 -22.17 0.75
N ASN A 86 20.06 -23.45 1.08
CA ASN A 86 20.44 -24.52 0.14
C ASN A 86 19.28 -25.09 -0.67
N HIS A 87 18.09 -24.48 -0.63
CA HIS A 87 16.97 -24.94 -1.44
C HIS A 87 17.13 -24.39 -2.89
N PRO A 88 17.36 -25.22 -3.90
CA PRO A 88 17.78 -24.80 -5.25
C PRO A 88 16.69 -24.08 -6.06
N SER A 89 15.57 -23.73 -5.44
CA SER A 89 14.37 -23.25 -6.14
C SER A 89 14.11 -21.75 -6.03
N TYR A 90 14.91 -20.98 -5.28
CA TYR A 90 14.64 -19.58 -5.08
C TYR A 90 15.70 -18.69 -5.72
N HIS A 91 15.30 -17.98 -6.75
CA HIS A 91 16.12 -16.96 -7.40
C HIS A 91 15.45 -15.62 -7.18
N SER A 92 16.12 -14.72 -6.47
CA SER A 92 15.67 -13.33 -6.38
C SER A 92 16.04 -12.59 -7.67
N GLY A 93 15.18 -11.68 -8.08
CA GLY A 93 15.42 -10.91 -9.29
C GLY A 93 14.56 -9.66 -9.37
N PHE A 94 14.74 -8.93 -10.45
CA PHE A 94 13.96 -7.75 -10.77
C PHE A 94 12.95 -8.10 -11.86
N VAL A 95 11.74 -7.55 -11.73
CA VAL A 95 10.66 -7.72 -12.70
C VAL A 95 10.22 -6.34 -13.14
N GLU A 96 10.16 -6.14 -14.43
CA GLU A 96 9.64 -4.92 -15.04
C GLU A 96 8.20 -5.19 -15.52
N LEU A 97 7.28 -4.34 -15.11
CA LEU A 97 5.85 -4.47 -15.39
C LEU A 97 5.33 -3.20 -16.03
N HIS A 98 4.41 -3.35 -16.99
CA HIS A 98 3.69 -2.23 -17.58
C HIS A 98 2.27 -2.18 -17.03
N LEU A 99 1.99 -1.14 -16.22
CA LEU A 99 0.67 -0.89 -15.65
C LEU A 99 -0.15 0.03 -16.55
N THR A 100 -1.44 -0.27 -16.67
CA THR A 100 -2.42 0.60 -17.31
C THR A 100 -3.05 1.58 -16.32
N LEU A 101 -2.94 1.30 -15.03
CA LEU A 101 -3.43 2.10 -13.92
C LEU A 101 -2.76 3.49 -13.88
N ARG A 102 -3.56 4.56 -13.81
CA ARG A 102 -3.08 5.94 -13.81
C ARG A 102 -3.52 6.75 -12.59
N ASP A 103 -4.60 6.34 -11.91
CA ASP A 103 -5.05 7.03 -10.70
C ASP A 103 -4.00 6.94 -9.60
N GLN A 104 -3.61 8.09 -9.02
CA GLN A 104 -2.56 8.18 -8.00
C GLN A 104 -2.90 7.42 -6.73
N ASN A 105 -4.19 7.39 -6.34
CA ASN A 105 -4.62 6.67 -5.13
C ASN A 105 -4.59 5.17 -5.36
N ALA A 106 -4.96 4.73 -6.56
CA ALA A 106 -4.90 3.34 -6.97
C ALA A 106 -3.44 2.83 -7.02
N LEU A 107 -2.52 3.63 -7.58
CA LEU A 107 -1.09 3.34 -7.60
C LEU A 107 -0.50 3.28 -6.17
N ALA A 108 -0.87 4.23 -5.32
CA ALA A 108 -0.45 4.23 -3.92
C ALA A 108 -0.95 2.98 -3.17
N LEU A 109 -2.20 2.58 -3.41
CA LEU A 109 -2.76 1.37 -2.81
C LEU A 109 -2.06 0.12 -3.34
N LEU A 110 -1.77 0.03 -4.64
CA LEU A 110 -1.00 -1.06 -5.23
C LEU A 110 0.41 -1.14 -4.61
N ALA A 111 1.09 -0.01 -4.45
CA ALA A 111 2.41 0.06 -3.81
C ALA A 111 2.36 -0.44 -2.36
N MET A 112 1.32 -0.05 -1.59
CA MET A 112 1.10 -0.55 -0.23
C MET A 112 0.86 -2.07 -0.21
N ILE A 113 0.05 -2.60 -1.11
CA ILE A 113 -0.25 -4.03 -1.21
C ILE A 113 1.03 -4.82 -1.51
N LEU A 114 1.81 -4.40 -2.52
CA LEU A 114 3.03 -5.08 -2.91
C LEU A 114 4.10 -5.02 -1.82
N THR A 115 4.24 -3.88 -1.14
CA THR A 115 5.20 -3.71 -0.04
C THR A 115 4.78 -4.48 1.22
N ALA A 116 3.48 -4.58 1.50
CA ALA A 116 2.95 -5.36 2.62
C ALA A 116 3.04 -6.88 2.40
N THR A 117 3.25 -7.32 1.14
CA THR A 117 3.41 -8.74 0.81
C THR A 117 4.88 -9.14 0.94
N PRO A 118 5.25 -10.00 1.92
CA PRO A 118 6.64 -10.42 2.07
C PRO A 118 7.21 -11.07 0.80
N GLY A 119 8.46 -10.72 0.47
CA GLY A 119 9.12 -11.23 -0.73
C GLY A 119 8.94 -10.37 -1.98
N THR A 120 8.24 -9.23 -1.88
CA THR A 120 8.18 -8.23 -2.94
C THR A 120 8.57 -6.85 -2.41
N ALA A 121 9.24 -6.05 -3.24
CA ALA A 121 9.56 -4.66 -2.93
C ALA A 121 9.32 -3.78 -4.16
N TRP A 122 8.56 -2.72 -3.97
CA TRP A 122 8.39 -1.66 -4.96
C TRP A 122 9.65 -0.80 -5.01
N LEU A 123 10.28 -0.68 -6.17
CA LEU A 123 11.52 0.08 -6.34
C LEU A 123 11.28 1.40 -7.02
N GLU A 124 10.74 1.39 -8.23
CA GLU A 124 10.59 2.57 -9.06
C GLU A 124 9.31 2.49 -9.90
N TYR A 125 8.69 3.64 -10.13
CA TYR A 125 7.56 3.76 -11.04
C TYR A 125 7.74 4.97 -11.94
N GLU A 126 7.76 4.74 -13.24
CA GLU A 126 7.83 5.76 -14.27
C GLU A 126 6.44 6.06 -14.82
N GLY A 127 5.90 7.20 -14.43
CA GLY A 127 4.50 7.56 -14.70
C GLY A 127 4.16 7.76 -16.17
N GLU A 128 5.11 8.24 -16.99
CA GLU A 128 4.89 8.50 -18.41
C GLU A 128 4.64 7.20 -19.18
N GLU A 129 5.45 6.19 -18.95
CA GLU A 129 5.36 4.88 -19.60
C GLU A 129 4.46 3.89 -18.83
N GLY A 130 4.19 4.16 -17.54
CA GLY A 130 3.49 3.23 -16.65
C GLY A 130 4.36 2.03 -16.26
N ARG A 131 5.68 2.20 -16.32
CA ARG A 131 6.66 1.17 -16.03
C ARG A 131 6.91 1.08 -14.54
N LEU A 132 6.75 -0.11 -13.99
CA LEU A 132 6.99 -0.43 -12.60
C LEU A 132 8.12 -1.44 -12.48
N LEU A 133 9.15 -1.10 -11.70
CA LEU A 133 10.23 -1.99 -11.34
C LEU A 133 9.99 -2.57 -9.94
N LEU A 134 9.93 -3.90 -9.85
CA LEU A 134 9.80 -4.66 -8.61
C LEU A 134 11.02 -5.53 -8.36
N HIS A 135 11.41 -5.67 -7.10
CA HIS A 135 12.26 -6.76 -6.67
C HIS A 135 11.39 -7.89 -6.11
N VAL A 136 11.66 -9.12 -6.52
CA VAL A 136 10.95 -10.32 -6.06
C VAL A 136 11.92 -11.36 -5.53
N LEU A 137 11.55 -12.01 -4.43
CA LEU A 137 12.38 -13.03 -3.78
C LEU A 137 12.32 -14.38 -4.50
N ASP A 138 11.18 -14.67 -5.15
CA ASP A 138 10.96 -15.93 -5.90
C ASP A 138 10.58 -15.58 -7.34
N LEU A 139 11.59 -15.43 -8.18
CA LEU A 139 11.44 -15.15 -9.60
C LEU A 139 11.29 -16.46 -10.36
N ARG A 140 10.06 -16.86 -10.68
CA ARG A 140 9.77 -18.03 -11.51
C ARG A 140 9.79 -17.66 -12.99
N SER A 141 9.00 -16.63 -13.37
CA SER A 141 9.05 -15.98 -14.67
C SER A 141 8.49 -14.56 -14.56
N GLU A 142 8.97 -13.63 -15.41
CA GLU A 142 8.46 -12.25 -15.45
C GLU A 142 7.00 -12.21 -15.93
N ASP A 143 6.65 -13.04 -16.92
CA ASP A 143 5.29 -13.11 -17.49
C ASP A 143 4.26 -13.57 -16.45
N ASP A 144 4.64 -14.48 -15.55
CA ASP A 144 3.78 -14.94 -14.46
C ASP A 144 3.47 -13.79 -13.49
N TRP A 145 4.47 -12.97 -13.16
CA TRP A 145 4.31 -11.82 -12.29
C TRP A 145 3.45 -10.74 -12.92
N GLN A 146 3.68 -10.41 -14.20
CA GLN A 146 2.86 -9.45 -14.92
C GLN A 146 1.40 -9.89 -14.98
N THR A 147 1.15 -11.14 -15.33
CA THR A 147 -0.19 -11.71 -15.38
C THR A 147 -0.86 -11.72 -14.01
N LEU A 148 -0.13 -12.06 -12.96
CA LEU A 148 -0.62 -12.12 -11.59
C LEU A 148 -1.04 -10.72 -11.12
N ILE A 149 -0.17 -9.73 -11.23
CA ILE A 149 -0.45 -8.37 -10.76
C ILE A 149 -1.59 -7.75 -11.55
N ARG A 150 -1.60 -7.90 -12.87
CA ARG A 150 -2.64 -7.36 -13.74
C ARG A 150 -4.01 -7.98 -13.45
N LYS A 151 -4.12 -9.30 -13.38
CA LYS A 151 -5.41 -9.98 -13.17
C LYS A 151 -5.90 -9.89 -11.74
N ARG A 152 -4.99 -9.84 -10.78
CA ARG A 152 -5.34 -9.99 -9.37
C ARG A 152 -5.58 -8.67 -8.66
N TYR A 153 -4.76 -7.66 -8.96
CA TYR A 153 -4.81 -6.35 -8.31
C TYR A 153 -5.24 -5.23 -9.24
N GLU A 154 -4.56 -5.08 -10.38
CA GLU A 154 -4.79 -3.95 -11.28
C GLU A 154 -6.24 -3.89 -11.77
N THR A 155 -6.82 -5.01 -12.21
CA THR A 155 -8.21 -5.07 -12.66
C THR A 155 -9.20 -4.59 -11.59
N LEU A 156 -9.01 -5.00 -10.34
CA LEU A 156 -9.88 -4.58 -9.23
C LEU A 156 -9.65 -3.10 -8.85
N LEU A 157 -8.41 -2.63 -8.92
CA LEU A 157 -8.08 -1.24 -8.67
C LEU A 157 -8.67 -0.31 -9.75
N LEU A 158 -8.64 -0.72 -11.02
CA LEU A 158 -9.32 -0.03 -12.11
C LEU A 158 -10.84 0.02 -11.85
N GLU A 159 -11.47 -1.07 -11.45
CA GLU A 159 -12.91 -1.08 -11.11
C GLU A 159 -13.24 -0.15 -9.92
N ILE A 160 -12.33 0.02 -8.97
CA ILE A 160 -12.56 0.84 -7.76
C ILE A 160 -12.37 2.32 -8.06
N PHE A 161 -11.34 2.70 -8.83
CA PHE A 161 -10.91 4.09 -8.97
C PHE A 161 -11.14 4.69 -10.36
N GLU A 162 -11.09 3.89 -11.40
CA GLU A 162 -11.24 4.28 -12.81
C GLU A 162 -12.49 3.67 -13.46
#